data_c72e097ae929578f1a69d7716ae953a0
#
_entry.id   c72e097ae929578f1a69d7716ae953a0
#
_cell.length_a   1.000
_cell.length_b   1.000
_cell.length_c   1.000
_cell.angle_alpha   90.00
_cell.angle_beta   90.00
_cell.angle_gamma   90.00
#
_symmetry.space_group_name_H-M   'P 1'
#
loop_
_entity.id
_entity.type
_entity.pdbx_description
1 polymer ?
#
loop_
_entity_poly.entity_id
_entity_poly.type
_entity_poly.pdbx_seq_one_letter_code
_entity_poly.pdbx_strand_id
1 'polypeptide(L)'
;MKKIVFVLLLSFIALILPGCKGQISEDAYEDFIRQLEDMNFTVTEEDAGKDILEGERKWVTVDETENLSVYLYESNQHMEKDASFIDAGGTGYHNGRNTVEVSWVSYPHFYKTENIIVLYVGENDDIIEAIEKIIGEQFAGY
;
A
#
# COMPACT_ATOMS: atom_id res chain seq x y z
N MET A 1 1.67 7.22 73.75
CA MET A 1 2.20 7.84 72.51
C MET A 1 2.17 6.82 71.43
N LYS A 2 1.18 6.90 70.55
CA LYS A 2 0.99 5.95 69.42
C LYS A 2 1.71 6.53 68.24
N LYS A 3 2.76 5.87 67.74
CA LYS A 3 3.45 6.21 66.49
C LYS A 3 2.65 5.65 65.32
N ILE A 4 2.06 6.55 64.57
CA ILE A 4 1.38 6.20 63.31
C ILE A 4 2.46 6.09 62.26
N VAL A 5 2.71 4.87 61.78
CA VAL A 5 3.56 4.61 60.62
C VAL A 5 2.70 4.80 59.37
N PHE A 6 2.96 5.86 58.66
CA PHE A 6 2.32 6.15 57.38
C PHE A 6 3.06 5.35 56.31
N VAL A 7 2.47 4.23 55.86
CA VAL A 7 2.99 3.45 54.74
C VAL A 7 2.46 4.10 53.47
N LEU A 8 3.31 4.84 52.78
CA LEU A 8 3.07 5.38 51.45
C LEU A 8 3.17 4.22 50.44
N LEU A 9 2.03 3.69 50.04
CA LEU A 9 1.92 2.73 48.96
C LEU A 9 2.05 3.51 47.63
N LEU A 10 3.27 3.56 47.10
CA LEU A 10 3.52 4.11 45.77
C LEU A 10 2.94 3.14 44.71
N SER A 11 1.71 3.41 44.28
CA SER A 11 1.09 2.68 43.19
C SER A 11 1.79 3.08 41.87
N PHE A 12 2.69 2.20 41.41
CA PHE A 12 3.33 2.32 40.10
C PHE A 12 2.30 1.90 39.06
N ILE A 13 1.50 2.86 38.57
CA ILE A 13 0.64 2.66 37.42
C ILE A 13 1.58 2.64 36.21
N ALA A 14 1.97 1.45 35.75
CA ALA A 14 2.57 1.26 34.46
C ALA A 14 1.54 1.66 33.41
N LEU A 15 1.66 2.85 32.85
CA LEU A 15 0.97 3.24 31.61
C LEU A 15 1.49 2.30 30.51
N ILE A 16 0.73 1.26 30.26
CA ILE A 16 0.85 0.47 29.02
C ILE A 16 0.31 1.39 27.95
N LEU A 17 1.22 2.15 27.30
CA LEU A 17 0.90 2.82 26.05
C LEU A 17 0.64 1.70 25.04
N PRO A 18 -0.57 1.56 24.49
CA PRO A 18 -0.75 0.72 23.31
C PRO A 18 0.17 1.33 22.25
N GLY A 19 1.14 0.54 21.79
CA GLY A 19 1.97 0.92 20.66
C GLY A 19 1.01 1.29 19.54
N CYS A 20 0.93 2.57 19.17
CA CYS A 20 0.28 3.02 17.98
C CYS A 20 1.02 2.33 16.82
N LYS A 21 0.47 1.22 16.30
CA LYS A 21 0.69 0.90 14.90
C LYS A 21 0.15 2.12 14.17
N GLY A 22 1.00 2.79 13.38
CA GLY A 22 0.58 3.92 12.58
C GLY A 22 -0.68 3.51 11.81
N GLN A 23 -1.74 4.31 11.93
CA GLN A 23 -2.96 4.05 11.17
C GLN A 23 -2.65 4.41 9.72
N ILE A 24 -2.89 3.46 8.81
CA ILE A 24 -2.76 3.72 7.37
C ILE A 24 -3.88 4.70 6.97
N SER A 25 -3.52 5.85 6.37
CA SER A 25 -4.50 6.72 5.75
C SER A 25 -4.94 6.12 4.42
N GLU A 26 -6.24 6.02 4.21
CA GLU A 26 -6.83 5.56 2.94
C GLU A 26 -7.14 6.73 1.98
N ASP A 27 -6.83 7.97 2.33
CA ASP A 27 -7.20 9.16 1.55
C ASP A 27 -6.71 9.09 0.08
N ALA A 28 -5.46 8.72 -0.13
CA ALA A 28 -4.89 8.59 -1.48
C ALA A 28 -5.53 7.44 -2.28
N TYR A 29 -5.86 6.36 -1.60
CA TYR A 29 -6.56 5.22 -2.19
C TYR A 29 -7.98 5.59 -2.58
N GLU A 30 -8.75 6.18 -1.68
CA GLU A 30 -10.13 6.63 -1.94
C GLU A 30 -10.17 7.68 -3.08
N ASP A 31 -9.18 8.58 -3.12
CA ASP A 31 -9.06 9.56 -4.20
C ASP A 31 -8.77 8.90 -5.55
N PHE A 32 -7.89 7.89 -5.58
CA PHE A 32 -7.60 7.11 -6.77
C PHE A 32 -8.85 6.39 -7.30
N ILE A 33 -9.60 5.69 -6.43
CA ILE A 33 -10.84 5.00 -6.80
C ILE A 33 -11.86 5.99 -7.35
N ARG A 34 -12.10 7.11 -6.64
CA ARG A 34 -13.04 8.15 -7.08
C ARG A 34 -12.67 8.69 -8.46
N GLN A 35 -11.40 8.92 -8.76
CA GLN A 35 -10.97 9.41 -10.06
C GLN A 35 -11.19 8.39 -11.19
N LEU A 36 -11.04 7.09 -10.93
CA LEU A 36 -11.43 6.05 -11.89
C LEU A 36 -12.95 6.09 -12.17
N GLU A 37 -13.77 6.19 -11.13
CA GLU A 37 -15.22 6.31 -11.26
C GLU A 37 -15.65 7.58 -12.01
N ASP A 38 -14.99 8.73 -11.76
CA ASP A 38 -15.20 9.98 -12.48
C ASP A 38 -14.86 9.90 -13.98
N MET A 39 -14.01 8.93 -14.36
CA MET A 39 -13.72 8.59 -15.76
C MET A 39 -14.71 7.56 -16.35
N ASN A 40 -15.79 7.24 -15.63
CA ASN A 40 -16.84 6.28 -15.94
C ASN A 40 -16.43 4.80 -15.95
N PHE A 41 -15.35 4.44 -15.26
CA PHE A 41 -15.05 3.04 -14.97
C PHE A 41 -15.96 2.51 -13.85
N THR A 42 -16.38 1.28 -13.98
CA THR A 42 -17.04 0.56 -12.89
C THR A 42 -15.97 -0.07 -12.01
N VAL A 43 -16.00 0.21 -10.71
CA VAL A 43 -14.99 -0.28 -9.77
C VAL A 43 -15.61 -1.16 -8.70
N THR A 44 -14.99 -2.31 -8.43
CA THR A 44 -15.28 -3.15 -7.26
C THR A 44 -14.00 -3.41 -6.47
N GLU A 45 -14.11 -3.47 -5.16
CA GLU A 45 -12.98 -3.51 -4.23
C GLU A 45 -13.09 -4.71 -3.30
N GLU A 46 -11.96 -5.37 -3.05
CA GLU A 46 -11.85 -6.48 -2.09
C GLU A 46 -10.54 -6.37 -1.31
N ASP A 47 -10.58 -6.73 -0.02
CA ASP A 47 -9.35 -6.92 0.74
C ASP A 47 -8.58 -8.13 0.21
N ALA A 48 -7.28 -7.98 0.02
CA ALA A 48 -6.43 -9.03 -0.49
C ALA A 48 -5.33 -9.40 0.52
N GLY A 49 -4.90 -10.65 0.47
CA GLY A 49 -3.75 -11.10 1.26
C GLY A 49 -2.47 -10.43 0.81
N LYS A 50 -1.48 -10.37 1.71
CA LYS A 50 -0.12 -9.91 1.39
C LYS A 50 0.50 -10.79 0.30
N ASP A 51 1.29 -10.15 -0.54
CA ASP A 51 2.13 -10.84 -1.51
C ASP A 51 3.60 -10.35 -1.43
N ILE A 52 4.15 -9.81 -2.52
CA ILE A 52 5.57 -9.45 -2.61
C ILE A 52 5.88 -8.15 -1.83
N LEU A 53 4.97 -7.17 -1.90
CA LEU A 53 5.18 -5.86 -1.28
C LEU A 53 4.71 -5.84 0.17
N GLU A 54 5.32 -4.97 0.98
CA GLU A 54 5.04 -4.86 2.42
C GLU A 54 3.71 -4.15 2.71
N GLY A 55 3.18 -3.36 1.77
CA GLY A 55 1.95 -2.61 1.91
C GLY A 55 0.72 -3.49 2.19
N GLU A 56 -0.31 -2.89 2.77
CA GLU A 56 -1.62 -3.49 2.88
C GLU A 56 -2.29 -3.50 1.52
N ARG A 57 -2.70 -4.66 1.04
CA ARG A 57 -3.13 -4.83 -0.34
C ARG A 57 -4.63 -4.83 -0.48
N LYS A 58 -5.13 -4.04 -1.42
CA LYS A 58 -6.51 -4.08 -1.94
C LYS A 58 -6.49 -4.65 -3.36
N TRP A 59 -7.49 -5.48 -3.66
CA TRP A 59 -7.74 -5.95 -5.02
C TRP A 59 -8.85 -5.10 -5.63
N VAL A 60 -8.59 -4.48 -6.75
CA VAL A 60 -9.51 -3.58 -7.43
C VAL A 60 -9.82 -4.13 -8.81
N THR A 61 -11.08 -4.42 -9.09
CA THR A 61 -11.54 -4.86 -10.40
C THR A 61 -12.21 -3.69 -11.12
N VAL A 62 -11.75 -3.39 -12.32
CA VAL A 62 -12.23 -2.31 -13.17
C VAL A 62 -12.96 -2.93 -14.37
N ASP A 63 -14.16 -2.43 -14.65
CA ASP A 63 -15.04 -2.89 -15.74
C ASP A 63 -15.19 -4.43 -15.81
N GLU A 64 -15.28 -5.05 -14.62
CA GLU A 64 -15.50 -6.49 -14.42
C GLU A 64 -14.36 -7.40 -14.94
N THR A 65 -13.38 -6.88 -15.67
CA THR A 65 -12.36 -7.68 -16.36
C THR A 65 -10.92 -7.33 -16.02
N GLU A 66 -10.63 -6.07 -15.74
CA GLU A 66 -9.28 -5.59 -15.46
C GLU A 66 -9.01 -5.57 -13.96
N ASN A 67 -7.82 -6.01 -13.54
CA ASN A 67 -7.50 -6.14 -12.13
C ASN A 67 -6.27 -5.33 -11.77
N LEU A 68 -6.38 -4.55 -10.70
CA LEU A 68 -5.30 -3.80 -10.10
C LEU A 68 -5.00 -4.33 -8.70
N SER A 69 -3.73 -4.33 -8.31
CA SER A 69 -3.35 -4.44 -6.89
C SER A 69 -2.96 -3.05 -6.40
N VAL A 70 -3.60 -2.57 -5.35
CA VAL A 70 -3.25 -1.30 -4.72
C VAL A 70 -2.69 -1.60 -3.33
N TYR A 71 -1.46 -1.14 -3.08
CA TYR A 71 -0.77 -1.33 -1.81
C TYR A 71 -0.74 -0.02 -1.05
N LEU A 72 -1.23 -0.05 0.20
CA LEU A 72 -1.31 1.10 1.09
C LEU A 72 -0.24 1.00 2.17
N TYR A 73 0.40 2.14 2.47
CA TYR A 73 1.48 2.23 3.45
C TYR A 73 1.16 3.25 4.55
N GLU A 74 1.78 3.07 5.71
CA GLU A 74 1.64 4.01 6.83
C GLU A 74 2.16 5.42 6.50
N SER A 75 3.07 5.53 5.54
CA SER A 75 3.66 6.80 5.11
C SER A 75 4.22 6.73 3.70
N ASN A 76 4.40 7.89 3.08
CA ASN A 76 5.13 8.03 1.82
C ASN A 76 6.56 7.45 1.93
N GLN A 77 7.26 7.66 3.05
CA GLN A 77 8.61 7.14 3.24
C GLN A 77 8.65 5.60 3.21
N HIS A 78 7.67 4.92 3.82
CA HIS A 78 7.59 3.47 3.78
C HIS A 78 7.28 2.97 2.37
N MET A 79 6.38 3.65 1.67
CA MET A 79 6.05 3.36 0.27
C MET A 79 7.27 3.51 -0.64
N GLU A 80 7.98 4.64 -0.57
CA GLU A 80 9.17 4.90 -1.39
C GLU A 80 10.29 3.89 -1.13
N LYS A 81 10.46 3.48 0.14
CA LYS A 81 11.42 2.45 0.50
C LYS A 81 11.08 1.11 -0.16
N ASP A 82 9.83 0.69 -0.08
CA ASP A 82 9.38 -0.58 -0.66
C ASP A 82 9.46 -0.54 -2.20
N ALA A 83 9.03 0.57 -2.82
CA ALA A 83 9.15 0.81 -4.26
C ALA A 83 10.62 0.72 -4.75
N SER A 84 11.58 1.16 -3.94
CA SER A 84 13.01 1.13 -4.30
C SER A 84 13.58 -0.29 -4.42
N PHE A 85 12.87 -1.30 -3.95
CA PHE A 85 13.26 -2.71 -4.06
C PHE A 85 12.77 -3.38 -5.35
N ILE A 86 11.89 -2.72 -6.10
CA ILE A 86 11.39 -3.19 -7.39
C ILE A 86 12.40 -2.81 -8.47
N ASP A 87 12.79 -3.75 -9.31
CA ASP A 87 13.67 -3.46 -10.45
C ASP A 87 12.95 -2.65 -11.54
N ALA A 88 13.70 -2.07 -12.47
CA ALA A 88 13.14 -1.25 -13.53
C ALA A 88 12.16 -1.98 -14.45
N GLY A 89 12.33 -3.29 -14.62
CA GLY A 89 11.42 -4.13 -15.41
C GLY A 89 10.19 -4.60 -14.65
N GLY A 90 10.10 -4.32 -13.34
CA GLY A 90 8.99 -4.77 -12.50
C GLY A 90 8.92 -6.28 -12.30
N THR A 91 10.00 -7.01 -12.58
CA THR A 91 10.05 -8.47 -12.46
C THR A 91 10.82 -8.96 -11.25
N GLY A 92 11.65 -8.13 -10.66
CA GLY A 92 12.45 -8.45 -9.48
C GLY A 92 12.13 -7.55 -8.29
N TYR A 93 12.16 -8.16 -7.09
CA TYR A 93 12.05 -7.47 -5.81
C TYR A 93 13.20 -7.89 -4.91
N HIS A 94 14.03 -6.93 -4.48
CA HIS A 94 15.28 -7.17 -3.75
C HIS A 94 15.40 -6.28 -2.52
N ASN A 95 14.96 -6.73 -1.35
CA ASN A 95 14.99 -5.92 -0.12
C ASN A 95 16.25 -6.13 0.76
N GLY A 96 17.28 -6.78 0.24
CA GLY A 96 18.52 -7.09 0.97
C GLY A 96 18.46 -8.34 1.84
N ARG A 97 17.27 -8.89 2.11
CA ARG A 97 17.06 -10.15 2.84
C ARG A 97 16.48 -11.22 1.93
N ASN A 98 15.54 -10.81 1.09
CA ASN A 98 14.82 -11.68 0.17
C ASN A 98 15.02 -11.16 -1.25
N THR A 99 15.11 -12.09 -2.18
CA THR A 99 15.06 -11.86 -3.62
C THR A 99 13.89 -12.66 -4.15
N VAL A 100 13.00 -11.99 -4.85
CA VAL A 100 11.84 -12.60 -5.50
C VAL A 100 11.87 -12.22 -6.97
N GLU A 101 11.81 -13.22 -7.84
CA GLU A 101 11.61 -13.04 -9.28
C GLU A 101 10.19 -13.46 -9.64
N VAL A 102 9.48 -12.60 -10.36
CA VAL A 102 8.08 -12.84 -10.75
C VAL A 102 7.98 -13.04 -12.24
N SER A 103 7.30 -14.11 -12.63
CA SER A 103 6.90 -14.32 -14.01
C SER A 103 5.47 -13.86 -14.17
N TRP A 104 5.28 -12.68 -14.74
CA TRP A 104 3.96 -12.10 -14.98
C TRP A 104 3.27 -12.79 -16.17
N VAL A 105 1.94 -12.82 -16.13
CA VAL A 105 1.11 -13.36 -17.23
C VAL A 105 0.96 -12.36 -18.39
N SER A 106 1.25 -11.07 -18.14
CA SER A 106 1.29 -9.98 -19.10
C SER A 106 2.30 -8.93 -18.64
N TYR A 107 2.28 -7.72 -19.20
CA TYR A 107 3.22 -6.66 -18.82
C TYR A 107 2.84 -6.02 -17.47
N PRO A 108 3.78 -5.96 -16.50
CA PRO A 108 3.56 -5.25 -15.26
C PRO A 108 3.78 -3.74 -15.45
N HIS A 109 2.92 -2.93 -14.83
CA HIS A 109 3.01 -1.48 -14.78
C HIS A 109 2.87 -1.03 -13.33
N PHE A 110 3.93 -0.46 -12.76
CA PHE A 110 3.97 0.03 -11.38
C PHE A 110 3.91 1.53 -11.35
N TYR A 111 2.94 2.05 -10.62
CA TYR A 111 2.75 3.48 -10.36
C TYR A 111 2.80 3.75 -8.87
N LYS A 112 3.15 4.96 -8.47
CA LYS A 112 3.16 5.35 -7.05
C LYS A 112 2.79 6.81 -6.86
N THR A 113 2.08 7.08 -5.80
CA THR A 113 1.76 8.43 -5.35
C THR A 113 1.46 8.43 -3.86
N GLU A 114 1.81 9.50 -3.15
CA GLU A 114 1.58 9.66 -1.72
C GLU A 114 2.02 8.43 -0.91
N ASN A 115 1.07 7.63 -0.41
CA ASN A 115 1.33 6.43 0.36
C ASN A 115 0.78 5.16 -0.30
N ILE A 116 0.58 5.17 -1.62
CA ILE A 116 0.12 3.98 -2.36
C ILE A 116 1.05 3.61 -3.51
N ILE A 117 1.10 2.30 -3.81
CA ILE A 117 1.62 1.74 -5.06
C ILE A 117 0.45 1.07 -5.78
N VAL A 118 0.31 1.33 -7.07
CA VAL A 118 -0.65 0.66 -7.94
C VAL A 118 0.09 -0.24 -8.92
N LEU A 119 -0.28 -1.50 -8.97
CA LEU A 119 0.21 -2.48 -9.94
C LEU A 119 -0.92 -2.90 -10.86
N TYR A 120 -0.73 -2.68 -12.14
CA TYR A 120 -1.54 -3.26 -13.19
C TYR A 120 -0.72 -4.28 -13.99
N VAL A 121 -1.27 -5.46 -14.26
CA VAL A 121 -0.65 -6.49 -15.11
C VAL A 121 -1.57 -6.75 -16.28
N GLY A 122 -1.28 -6.11 -17.40
CA GLY A 122 -2.14 -6.15 -18.58
C GLY A 122 -1.63 -5.26 -19.71
N GLU A 123 -2.42 -5.16 -20.76
CA GLU A 123 -2.10 -4.40 -21.98
C GLU A 123 -3.27 -3.51 -22.44
N ASN A 124 -4.22 -3.23 -21.54
CA ASN A 124 -5.36 -2.37 -21.85
C ASN A 124 -4.95 -0.91 -21.80
N ASP A 125 -4.81 -0.27 -22.94
CA ASP A 125 -4.38 1.13 -23.07
C ASP A 125 -5.30 2.09 -22.30
N ASP A 126 -6.61 1.85 -22.27
CA ASP A 126 -7.57 2.72 -21.56
C ASP A 126 -7.29 2.71 -20.04
N ILE A 127 -6.91 1.58 -19.48
CA ILE A 127 -6.54 1.45 -18.06
C ILE A 127 -5.19 2.11 -17.79
N ILE A 128 -4.20 1.85 -18.65
CA ILE A 128 -2.85 2.44 -18.54
C ILE A 128 -2.97 3.97 -18.58
N GLU A 129 -3.65 4.53 -19.59
CA GLU A 129 -3.84 5.98 -19.71
C GLU A 129 -4.61 6.58 -18.53
N ALA A 130 -5.62 5.87 -18.00
CA ALA A 130 -6.37 6.33 -16.83
C ALA A 130 -5.49 6.42 -15.60
N ILE A 131 -4.69 5.39 -15.32
CA ILE A 131 -3.76 5.38 -14.18
C ILE A 131 -2.71 6.48 -14.34
N GLU A 132 -2.12 6.61 -15.52
CA GLU A 132 -1.13 7.67 -15.80
C GLU A 132 -1.70 9.08 -15.65
N LYS A 133 -2.95 9.30 -16.02
CA LYS A 133 -3.61 10.58 -15.85
C LYS A 133 -3.87 10.92 -14.38
N ILE A 134 -4.13 9.93 -13.54
CA ILE A 134 -4.41 10.10 -12.12
C ILE A 134 -3.10 10.23 -11.31
N ILE A 135 -2.13 9.35 -11.57
CA ILE A 135 -0.93 9.20 -10.75
C ILE A 135 0.31 9.83 -11.40
N GLY A 136 0.43 9.74 -12.72
CA GLY A 136 1.61 10.09 -13.49
C GLY A 136 2.30 8.86 -14.09
N GLU A 137 3.50 9.05 -14.62
CA GLU A 137 4.26 7.99 -15.31
C GLU A 137 4.59 6.80 -14.40
N GLN A 138 4.61 5.62 -14.98
CA GLN A 138 5.04 4.41 -14.27
C GLN A 138 6.52 4.54 -13.85
N PHE A 139 6.87 3.98 -12.70
CA PHE A 139 8.27 3.98 -12.20
C PHE A 139 9.00 2.66 -12.46
N ALA A 140 8.27 1.57 -12.74
CA ALA A 140 8.81 0.27 -13.10
C ALA A 140 7.81 -0.50 -13.98
N GLY A 141 8.31 -1.42 -14.80
CA GLY A 141 7.51 -2.22 -15.72
C GLY A 141 7.80 -1.90 -17.18
N TYR A 142 6.85 -2.19 -18.06
CA TYR A 142 6.96 -2.04 -19.52
C TYR A 142 6.02 -0.98 -20.07
#